data_59baab192e871de014e86ab3f839e379
#
_entry.id   59baab192e871de014e86ab3f839e379
#
_cell.length_a   1.000
_cell.length_b   1.000
_cell.length_c   1.000
_cell.angle_alpha   90.00
_cell.angle_beta   90.00
_cell.angle_gamma   90.00
#
_symmetry.space_group_name_H-M   'P 1'
#
loop_
_entity.id
_entity.type
_entity.pdbx_description
1 polymer ?
#
loop_
_entity_poly.entity_id
_entity_poly.type
_entity_poly.pdbx_seq_one_letter_code
_entity_poly.pdbx_strand_id
1 'polypeptide(L)'
;MKLRSKSLALLLSTAALFIQPQNVYAHQPVDLGIKNITADQGPILSDATVSFAIRANFTKANQTRAFRAVLKASELLNFEYLIIDRAPENKYAMSKLPIATITYPSGKQVVVKLNERTTFFETYSRTTYLYLGRFSETAEAGIYKISIKSKSAAKITLAIGQQEIRGEVLSAATCPTSRVAGDISIGEAATLVGMSKSAASECAAKLNWQFRIGAEDDQQFALTKDYRLDRVTVTIKNNFITQSLPG
;
A
#
# COMPACT_ATOMS: atom_id res chain seq x y z
N MET A 1 -24.02 -26.99 74.42
CA MET A 1 -23.87 -25.71 73.68
C MET A 1 -23.09 -26.02 72.45
N LYS A 2 -23.77 -26.09 71.24
CA LYS A 2 -23.13 -26.51 70.01
C LYS A 2 -22.79 -25.24 69.14
N LEU A 3 -21.51 -24.95 68.96
CA LEU A 3 -21.05 -23.94 68.04
C LEU A 3 -21.14 -24.45 66.57
N ARG A 4 -21.90 -23.76 65.74
CA ARG A 4 -21.97 -24.02 64.33
C ARG A 4 -20.89 -23.20 63.64
N SER A 5 -19.91 -23.90 63.07
CA SER A 5 -18.92 -23.31 62.11
C SER A 5 -19.62 -22.97 60.82
N LYS A 6 -19.53 -21.67 60.37
CA LYS A 6 -19.94 -21.22 59.06
C LYS A 6 -18.71 -21.17 58.15
N SER A 7 -18.61 -22.14 57.24
CA SER A 7 -17.59 -22.12 56.20
C SER A 7 -17.92 -21.06 55.13
N LEU A 8 -17.07 -20.05 55.02
CA LEU A 8 -17.13 -19.01 53.99
C LEU A 8 -16.38 -19.54 52.76
N ALA A 9 -17.13 -19.93 51.73
CA ALA A 9 -16.53 -20.32 50.44
C ALA A 9 -16.16 -19.07 49.64
N LEU A 10 -14.85 -18.84 49.49
CA LEU A 10 -14.30 -17.74 48.66
C LEU A 10 -14.27 -18.21 47.22
N LEU A 11 -15.20 -17.70 46.39
CA LEU A 11 -15.21 -17.88 44.92
C LEU A 11 -14.10 -17.03 44.31
N LEU A 12 -12.97 -17.63 43.96
CA LEU A 12 -11.97 -17.04 43.11
C LEU A 12 -12.48 -17.04 41.65
N SER A 13 -12.95 -15.91 41.18
CA SER A 13 -13.31 -15.66 39.80
C SER A 13 -12.01 -15.44 39.02
N THR A 14 -11.48 -16.47 38.36
CA THR A 14 -10.36 -16.33 37.39
C THR A 14 -10.87 -15.70 36.12
N ALA A 15 -10.70 -14.38 36.00
CA ALA A 15 -10.85 -13.68 34.73
C ALA A 15 -9.70 -14.14 33.81
N ALA A 16 -9.98 -15.08 32.91
CA ALA A 16 -9.07 -15.42 31.82
C ALA A 16 -9.02 -14.21 30.86
N LEU A 17 -7.95 -13.44 30.95
CA LEU A 17 -7.61 -12.46 29.93
C LEU A 17 -7.35 -13.24 28.63
N PHE A 18 -8.30 -13.21 27.71
CA PHE A 18 -8.08 -13.61 26.32
C PHE A 18 -7.15 -12.58 25.70
N ILE A 19 -5.84 -12.79 25.81
CA ILE A 19 -4.85 -12.11 24.98
C ILE A 19 -5.05 -12.69 23.57
N GLN A 20 -5.82 -12.00 22.75
CA GLN A 20 -5.88 -12.32 21.32
C GLN A 20 -4.47 -12.09 20.76
N PRO A 21 -3.85 -13.06 20.09
CA PRO A 21 -2.60 -12.82 19.40
C PRO A 21 -2.88 -11.76 18.33
N GLN A 22 -2.37 -10.56 18.53
CA GLN A 22 -2.32 -9.59 17.46
C GLN A 22 -1.41 -10.21 16.41
N ASN A 23 -1.94 -10.44 15.20
CA ASN A 23 -1.12 -10.83 14.08
C ASN A 23 -0.15 -9.68 13.81
N VAL A 24 1.06 -9.78 14.36
CA VAL A 24 2.17 -8.91 14.01
C VAL A 24 2.51 -9.25 12.58
N TYR A 25 2.01 -8.45 11.65
CA TYR A 25 2.38 -8.57 10.25
C TYR A 25 3.76 -7.92 10.10
N ALA A 26 4.81 -8.75 10.02
CA ALA A 26 6.01 -8.32 9.36
C ALA A 26 5.60 -7.72 7.99
N HIS A 27 6.30 -6.74 7.50
CA HIS A 27 6.07 -5.98 6.25
C HIS A 27 5.10 -6.63 5.27
N GLN A 28 3.97 -6.00 4.97
CA GLN A 28 2.98 -6.53 4.02
C GLN A 28 3.59 -6.67 2.62
N PRO A 29 3.63 -7.89 2.04
CA PRO A 29 4.25 -8.09 0.74
C PRO A 29 3.41 -7.55 -0.41
N VAL A 30 4.07 -6.88 -1.36
CA VAL A 30 3.49 -6.40 -2.62
C VAL A 30 4.42 -6.81 -3.76
N ASP A 31 3.95 -7.66 -4.64
CA ASP A 31 4.74 -8.14 -5.78
C ASP A 31 4.49 -7.28 -7.02
N LEU A 32 5.55 -6.68 -7.57
CA LEU A 32 5.46 -5.90 -8.81
C LEU A 32 5.54 -6.84 -10.02
N GLY A 33 4.43 -6.93 -10.73
CA GLY A 33 4.32 -7.74 -11.94
C GLY A 33 4.95 -7.08 -13.18
N ILE A 34 5.04 -7.84 -14.26
CA ILE A 34 5.64 -7.39 -15.53
C ILE A 34 4.87 -6.23 -16.20
N LYS A 35 3.61 -6.02 -15.82
CA LYS A 35 2.76 -4.92 -16.33
C LYS A 35 2.98 -3.59 -15.58
N ASN A 36 3.62 -3.62 -14.41
CA ASN A 36 3.84 -2.42 -13.58
C ASN A 36 5.09 -1.65 -14.07
N ILE A 37 5.11 -1.22 -15.33
CA ILE A 37 6.29 -0.59 -15.96
C ILE A 37 6.35 0.92 -15.76
N THR A 38 5.24 1.57 -15.45
CA THR A 38 5.17 2.99 -15.06
C THR A 38 4.47 3.11 -13.70
N ALA A 39 4.68 4.23 -13.02
CA ALA A 39 4.01 4.49 -11.75
C ALA A 39 2.48 4.44 -11.87
N ASP A 40 1.96 4.92 -12.99
CA ASP A 40 0.51 4.96 -13.24
C ASP A 40 -0.09 3.57 -13.54
N GLN A 41 0.73 2.61 -13.96
CA GLN A 41 0.36 1.20 -14.14
C GLN A 41 0.66 0.34 -12.92
N GLY A 42 1.42 0.86 -11.98
CA GLY A 42 1.78 0.18 -10.74
C GLY A 42 0.72 0.32 -9.65
N PRO A 43 0.81 -0.51 -8.61
CA PRO A 43 -0.08 -0.40 -7.46
C PRO A 43 0.15 0.92 -6.71
N ILE A 44 -0.84 1.27 -5.88
CA ILE A 44 -0.82 2.44 -5.00
C ILE A 44 -0.86 1.95 -3.56
N LEU A 45 0.15 2.33 -2.77
CA LEU A 45 0.10 2.23 -1.33
C LEU A 45 -0.67 3.44 -0.82
N SER A 46 -1.93 3.25 -0.37
CA SER A 46 -2.81 4.37 0.01
C SER A 46 -2.33 5.11 1.26
N ASP A 47 -1.48 4.48 2.05
CA ASP A 47 -0.80 5.03 3.22
C ASP A 47 0.60 4.41 3.32
N ALA A 48 1.63 5.16 2.96
CA ALA A 48 3.00 4.68 2.95
C ALA A 48 3.72 4.80 4.32
N THR A 49 3.02 5.15 5.38
CA THR A 49 3.51 4.98 6.76
C THR A 49 3.41 3.53 7.21
N VAL A 50 2.49 2.77 6.59
CA VAL A 50 2.33 1.32 6.83
C VAL A 50 3.51 0.56 6.23
N SER A 51 3.92 -0.48 6.92
CA SER A 51 5.07 -1.31 6.58
C SER A 51 4.79 -2.24 5.40
N PHE A 52 5.37 -1.93 4.23
CA PHE A 52 5.25 -2.74 3.01
C PHE A 52 6.61 -3.26 2.54
N ALA A 53 6.66 -4.52 2.10
CA ALA A 53 7.77 -5.11 1.38
C ALA A 53 7.45 -5.22 -0.11
N ILE A 54 7.94 -4.29 -0.90
CA ILE A 54 7.71 -4.21 -2.34
C ILE A 54 8.75 -5.08 -3.05
N ARG A 55 8.33 -6.19 -3.62
CA ARG A 55 9.21 -7.15 -4.29
C ARG A 55 9.24 -6.91 -5.79
N ALA A 56 10.42 -6.86 -6.36
CA ALA A 56 10.61 -6.72 -7.80
C ALA A 56 11.57 -7.79 -8.32
N ASN A 57 11.11 -8.54 -9.32
CA ASN A 57 11.90 -9.55 -9.99
C ASN A 57 12.20 -9.11 -11.43
N PHE A 58 13.49 -9.10 -11.78
CA PHE A 58 14.00 -8.74 -13.10
C PHE A 58 14.74 -9.95 -13.70
N THR A 59 14.40 -10.30 -14.92
CA THR A 59 15.02 -11.43 -15.65
C THR A 59 16.17 -10.99 -16.55
N LYS A 60 16.28 -9.69 -16.83
CA LYS A 60 17.33 -9.09 -17.66
C LYS A 60 17.51 -7.60 -17.38
N ALA A 61 18.53 -6.99 -17.94
CA ALA A 61 18.74 -5.55 -17.92
C ALA A 61 17.61 -4.77 -18.64
N ASN A 62 17.48 -3.50 -18.31
CA ASN A 62 16.55 -2.54 -18.91
C ASN A 62 15.05 -2.86 -18.73
N GLN A 63 14.71 -3.69 -17.77
CA GLN A 63 13.32 -3.82 -17.34
C GLN A 63 12.99 -2.76 -16.29
N THR A 64 11.75 -2.28 -16.29
CA THR A 64 11.26 -1.33 -15.29
C THR A 64 10.13 -1.96 -14.49
N ARG A 65 10.08 -1.62 -13.19
CA ARG A 65 8.92 -1.81 -12.32
C ARG A 65 8.67 -0.51 -11.59
N ALA A 66 7.42 -0.18 -11.35
CA ALA A 66 7.09 1.05 -10.68
C ALA A 66 5.81 0.91 -9.86
N PHE A 67 5.65 1.81 -8.89
CA PHE A 67 4.47 1.90 -8.03
C PHE A 67 4.34 3.32 -7.48
N ARG A 68 3.25 3.58 -6.78
CA ARG A 68 2.96 4.85 -6.11
C ARG A 68 2.80 4.65 -4.61
N ALA A 69 3.16 5.67 -3.84
CA ALA A 69 3.04 5.71 -2.40
C ALA A 69 2.48 7.05 -1.97
N VAL A 70 1.51 7.08 -1.07
CA VAL A 70 0.86 8.29 -0.58
C VAL A 70 1.35 8.59 0.82
N LEU A 71 1.75 9.84 1.07
CA LEU A 71 2.12 10.35 2.37
C LEU A 71 1.45 11.72 2.59
N LYS A 72 1.14 12.02 3.84
CA LYS A 72 0.67 13.34 4.28
C LYS A 72 1.85 14.22 4.68
N ALA A 73 1.63 15.52 4.76
CA ALA A 73 2.63 16.43 5.29
C ALA A 73 3.07 16.02 6.70
N SER A 74 4.36 16.13 6.97
CA SER A 74 4.98 15.80 8.26
C SER A 74 5.04 14.32 8.64
N GLU A 75 4.50 13.41 7.83
CA GLU A 75 4.78 11.98 7.97
C GLU A 75 6.24 11.67 7.59
N LEU A 76 6.70 10.46 7.88
CA LEU A 76 8.06 10.04 7.53
C LEU A 76 8.03 9.16 6.27
N LEU A 77 8.77 9.57 5.25
CA LEU A 77 9.15 8.70 4.17
C LEU A 77 10.33 7.83 4.64
N ASN A 78 10.02 6.63 5.11
CA ASN A 78 11.04 5.62 5.41
C ASN A 78 11.22 4.73 4.19
N PHE A 79 12.45 4.56 3.77
CA PHE A 79 12.77 3.79 2.57
C PHE A 79 14.02 2.95 2.79
N GLU A 80 13.91 1.66 2.48
CA GLU A 80 15.00 0.71 2.62
C GLU A 80 15.11 -0.13 1.35
N TYR A 81 16.34 -0.33 0.89
CA TYR A 81 16.65 -1.20 -0.24
C TYR A 81 17.35 -2.45 0.26
N LEU A 82 16.75 -3.62 -0.03
CA LEU A 82 17.23 -4.91 0.44
C LEU A 82 17.40 -5.90 -0.73
N ILE A 83 18.31 -6.84 -0.52
CA ILE A 83 18.39 -8.09 -1.27
C ILE A 83 18.40 -9.25 -0.29
N ILE A 84 17.97 -10.44 -0.71
CA ILE A 84 18.21 -11.66 0.06
C ILE A 84 19.73 -11.95 0.03
N ASP A 85 20.30 -12.29 1.19
CA ASP A 85 21.73 -12.66 1.29
C ASP A 85 21.98 -14.06 0.70
N ARG A 86 21.77 -14.16 -0.61
CA ARG A 86 21.96 -15.37 -1.40
C ARG A 86 22.42 -15.03 -2.81
N ALA A 87 23.26 -15.90 -3.39
CA ALA A 87 23.67 -15.78 -4.78
C ALA A 87 22.46 -15.87 -5.73
N PRO A 88 22.46 -15.11 -6.85
CA PRO A 88 23.60 -14.31 -7.33
C PRO A 88 23.67 -12.88 -6.75
N GLU A 89 22.56 -12.32 -6.21
CA GLU A 89 22.42 -10.91 -5.87
C GLU A 89 23.45 -10.45 -4.82
N ASN A 90 23.73 -11.29 -3.81
CA ASN A 90 24.70 -10.94 -2.76
C ASN A 90 26.15 -10.88 -3.25
N LYS A 91 26.43 -11.39 -4.45
CA LYS A 91 27.75 -11.34 -5.10
C LYS A 91 27.90 -10.18 -6.09
N TYR A 92 26.79 -9.49 -6.40
CA TYR A 92 26.83 -8.37 -7.33
C TYR A 92 27.53 -7.14 -6.71
N ALA A 93 28.32 -6.45 -7.53
CA ALA A 93 28.68 -5.08 -7.23
C ALA A 93 27.40 -4.22 -7.22
N MET A 94 27.31 -3.20 -6.37
CA MET A 94 26.14 -2.34 -6.26
C MET A 94 25.75 -1.70 -7.61
N SER A 95 26.71 -1.42 -8.47
CA SER A 95 26.50 -0.89 -9.83
C SER A 95 25.77 -1.84 -10.79
N LYS A 96 25.66 -3.12 -10.45
CA LYS A 96 24.94 -4.15 -11.21
C LYS A 96 23.49 -4.34 -10.72
N LEU A 97 23.17 -3.85 -9.54
CA LEU A 97 21.85 -3.95 -8.96
C LEU A 97 20.87 -2.94 -9.60
N PRO A 98 19.56 -3.22 -9.56
CA PRO A 98 18.53 -2.29 -10.02
C PRO A 98 18.62 -0.93 -9.33
N ILE A 99 18.39 0.13 -10.08
CA ILE A 99 18.37 1.50 -9.56
C ILE A 99 16.93 1.87 -9.20
N ALA A 100 16.70 2.25 -7.95
CA ALA A 100 15.44 2.84 -7.52
C ALA A 100 15.53 4.38 -7.58
N THR A 101 14.53 5.00 -8.19
CA THR A 101 14.37 6.46 -8.25
C THR A 101 13.03 6.82 -7.64
N ILE A 102 13.02 7.78 -6.74
CA ILE A 102 11.83 8.34 -6.10
C ILE A 102 11.57 9.71 -6.70
N THR A 103 10.38 9.90 -7.26
CA THR A 103 9.87 11.21 -7.69
C THR A 103 8.88 11.70 -6.64
N TYR A 104 9.16 12.83 -6.05
CA TYR A 104 8.37 13.48 -5.01
C TYR A 104 7.15 14.19 -5.60
N PRO A 105 6.15 14.53 -4.78
CA PRO A 105 5.00 15.32 -5.22
C PRO A 105 5.39 16.64 -5.90
N SER A 106 6.44 17.31 -5.43
CA SER A 106 7.02 18.52 -6.04
C SER A 106 7.69 18.30 -7.40
N GLY A 107 7.86 17.04 -7.83
CA GLY A 107 8.62 16.69 -9.04
C GLY A 107 10.12 16.48 -8.81
N LYS A 108 10.66 16.79 -7.62
CA LYS A 108 12.05 16.47 -7.24
C LYS A 108 12.29 14.97 -7.43
N GLN A 109 13.44 14.62 -7.97
CA GLN A 109 13.85 13.22 -8.13
C GLN A 109 15.08 12.90 -7.28
N VAL A 110 15.04 11.75 -6.62
CA VAL A 110 16.15 11.24 -5.81
C VAL A 110 16.43 9.80 -6.22
N VAL A 111 17.69 9.54 -6.58
CA VAL A 111 18.17 8.17 -6.79
C VAL A 111 18.59 7.60 -5.45
N VAL A 112 18.05 6.44 -5.09
CA VAL A 112 18.40 5.75 -3.86
C VAL A 112 19.87 5.31 -3.90
N LYS A 113 20.65 5.80 -2.95
CA LYS A 113 22.07 5.45 -2.84
C LYS A 113 22.20 4.08 -2.21
N LEU A 114 22.99 3.20 -2.85
CA LEU A 114 23.40 1.92 -2.30
C LEU A 114 24.82 2.12 -1.71
N ASN A 115 24.91 2.28 -0.40
CA ASN A 115 26.16 2.66 0.30
C ASN A 115 26.43 1.85 1.56
N GLU A 116 25.67 0.80 1.81
CA GLU A 116 25.87 -0.11 2.94
C GLU A 116 25.71 -1.59 2.50
N ARG A 117 26.10 -2.47 3.40
CA ARG A 117 25.90 -3.91 3.23
C ARG A 117 25.76 -4.55 4.62
N THR A 118 24.61 -4.23 5.26
CA THR A 118 24.32 -4.61 6.65
C THR A 118 23.41 -5.81 6.68
N THR A 119 23.82 -6.86 7.38
CA THR A 119 23.02 -8.08 7.52
C THR A 119 21.81 -7.84 8.42
N PHE A 120 20.67 -8.36 7.99
CA PHE A 120 19.41 -8.36 8.74
C PHE A 120 18.76 -9.75 8.65
N PHE A 121 18.52 -10.38 9.80
CA PHE A 121 17.78 -11.64 9.86
C PHE A 121 16.30 -11.34 10.18
N GLU A 122 15.44 -11.61 9.22
CA GLU A 122 14.00 -11.47 9.37
C GLU A 122 13.44 -12.78 9.95
N THR A 123 12.94 -12.71 11.20
CA THR A 123 12.59 -13.88 12.00
C THR A 123 11.33 -14.60 11.52
N TYR A 124 10.37 -13.89 10.96
CA TYR A 124 9.10 -14.47 10.49
C TYR A 124 9.30 -15.37 9.27
N SER A 125 9.97 -14.86 8.23
CA SER A 125 10.28 -15.64 7.02
C SER A 125 11.55 -16.47 7.16
N ARG A 126 12.30 -16.34 8.27
CA ARG A 126 13.62 -16.95 8.50
C ARG A 126 14.59 -16.67 7.37
N THR A 127 14.53 -15.48 6.83
CA THR A 127 15.34 -15.06 5.68
C THR A 127 16.37 -14.02 6.10
N THR A 128 17.62 -14.23 5.69
CA THR A 128 18.66 -13.23 5.87
C THR A 128 18.67 -12.29 4.67
N TYR A 129 18.59 -10.99 4.95
CA TYR A 129 18.67 -9.90 3.99
C TYR A 129 19.95 -9.10 4.18
N LEU A 130 20.33 -8.36 3.15
CA LEU A 130 21.32 -7.29 3.22
C LEU A 130 20.61 -5.97 2.94
N TYR A 131 20.68 -5.03 3.88
CA TYR A 131 20.40 -3.62 3.61
C TYR A 131 21.51 -3.07 2.76
N LEU A 132 21.14 -2.44 1.67
CA LEU A 132 22.08 -1.82 0.73
C LEU A 132 21.99 -0.29 0.73
N GLY A 133 20.85 0.24 1.17
CA GLY A 133 20.64 1.67 1.32
C GLY A 133 19.38 1.94 2.11
N ARG A 134 19.46 2.91 3.01
CA ARG A 134 18.32 3.32 3.86
C ARG A 134 18.31 4.82 4.00
N PHE A 135 17.14 5.41 4.04
CA PHE A 135 16.96 6.79 4.44
C PHE A 135 15.58 7.03 5.05
N SER A 136 15.48 8.09 5.84
CA SER A 136 14.23 8.57 6.40
C SER A 136 14.25 10.10 6.34
N GLU A 137 13.17 10.69 5.87
CA GLU A 137 12.99 12.14 5.82
C GLU A 137 11.52 12.53 6.00
N THR A 138 11.29 13.77 6.39
CA THR A 138 9.93 14.32 6.48
C THR A 138 9.32 14.43 5.09
N ALA A 139 8.12 13.88 4.92
CA ALA A 139 7.45 13.82 3.65
C ALA A 139 6.79 15.14 3.25
N GLU A 140 6.80 15.41 1.96
CA GLU A 140 5.85 16.31 1.31
C GLU A 140 4.47 15.61 1.21
N ALA A 141 3.37 16.35 1.37
CA ALA A 141 2.04 15.79 1.16
C ALA A 141 1.83 15.43 -0.32
N GLY A 142 1.39 14.23 -0.60
CA GLY A 142 0.99 13.82 -1.94
C GLY A 142 1.49 12.44 -2.36
N ILE A 143 1.57 12.27 -3.68
CA ILE A 143 1.87 11.00 -4.33
C ILE A 143 3.33 10.94 -4.71
N TYR A 144 4.06 10.01 -4.13
CA TYR A 144 5.40 9.63 -4.53
C TYR A 144 5.31 8.59 -5.65
N LYS A 145 6.13 8.74 -6.70
CA LYS A 145 6.27 7.76 -7.78
C LYS A 145 7.62 7.09 -7.66
N ILE A 146 7.63 5.78 -7.48
CA ILE A 146 8.85 5.00 -7.34
C ILE A 146 9.05 4.17 -8.60
N SER A 147 10.21 4.32 -9.23
CA SER A 147 10.60 3.57 -10.43
C SER A 147 11.87 2.80 -10.17
N ILE A 148 11.91 1.53 -10.58
CA ILE A 148 13.03 0.62 -10.40
C ILE A 148 13.47 0.14 -11.78
N LYS A 149 14.70 0.47 -12.19
CA LYS A 149 15.26 0.05 -13.47
C LYS A 149 16.39 -0.95 -13.28
N SER A 150 16.26 -2.14 -13.89
CA SER A 150 17.25 -3.19 -13.78
C SER A 150 18.50 -2.91 -14.60
N LYS A 151 19.66 -3.30 -14.06
CA LYS A 151 20.97 -3.32 -14.73
C LYS A 151 21.35 -4.74 -15.15
N SER A 152 20.80 -5.74 -14.50
CA SER A 152 20.97 -7.16 -14.75
C SER A 152 19.72 -7.93 -14.31
N ALA A 153 19.69 -9.24 -14.46
CA ALA A 153 18.73 -10.07 -13.75
C ALA A 153 18.99 -9.95 -12.24
N ALA A 154 17.96 -9.65 -11.45
CA ALA A 154 18.05 -9.53 -9.99
C ALA A 154 16.67 -9.53 -9.35
N LYS A 155 16.62 -9.99 -8.10
CA LYS A 155 15.47 -9.87 -7.21
C LYS A 155 15.82 -8.90 -6.09
N ILE A 156 14.95 -7.93 -5.87
CA ILE A 156 15.13 -6.94 -4.81
C ILE A 156 13.84 -6.77 -4.00
N THR A 157 13.99 -6.22 -2.82
CA THR A 157 12.87 -5.77 -1.97
C THR A 157 13.11 -4.32 -1.60
N LEU A 158 12.09 -3.49 -1.74
CA LEU A 158 12.07 -2.15 -1.17
C LEU A 158 11.11 -2.18 0.02
N ALA A 159 11.60 -1.87 1.22
CA ALA A 159 10.73 -1.67 2.37
C ALA A 159 10.36 -0.20 2.49
N ILE A 160 9.08 0.07 2.72
CA ILE A 160 8.53 1.41 2.89
C ILE A 160 7.62 1.41 4.10
N GLY A 161 7.69 2.49 4.90
CA GLY A 161 6.89 2.65 6.12
C GLY A 161 7.39 1.80 7.28
N GLN A 162 6.78 2.00 8.45
CA GLN A 162 7.20 1.36 9.69
C GLN A 162 6.03 0.86 10.56
N GLN A 163 4.79 1.25 10.24
CA GLN A 163 3.65 0.83 11.03
C GLN A 163 3.25 -0.60 10.65
N GLU A 164 3.38 -1.53 11.57
CA GLU A 164 3.03 -2.94 11.39
C GLU A 164 1.52 -3.19 11.57
N ILE A 165 0.75 -2.53 10.73
CA ILE A 165 -0.70 -2.70 10.62
C ILE A 165 -1.04 -3.14 9.19
N ARG A 166 -2.29 -3.59 8.99
CA ARG A 166 -2.74 -3.91 7.63
C ARG A 166 -2.94 -2.64 6.83
N GLY A 167 -2.21 -2.50 5.72
CA GLY A 167 -2.35 -1.42 4.76
C GLY A 167 -3.22 -1.80 3.57
N GLU A 168 -3.70 -0.79 2.86
CA GLU A 168 -4.46 -0.95 1.64
C GLU A 168 -3.58 -0.72 0.42
N VAL A 169 -3.62 -1.66 -0.51
CA VAL A 169 -2.93 -1.60 -1.80
C VAL A 169 -3.97 -1.58 -2.91
N LEU A 170 -4.04 -0.46 -3.63
CA LEU A 170 -4.98 -0.29 -4.72
C LEU A 170 -4.31 -0.66 -6.05
N SER A 171 -5.03 -1.35 -6.91
CA SER A 171 -4.57 -1.59 -8.28
C SER A 171 -4.64 -0.31 -9.11
N ALA A 172 -3.77 -0.20 -10.11
CA ALA A 172 -3.93 0.84 -11.11
C ALA A 172 -5.26 0.67 -11.84
N ALA A 173 -6.02 1.74 -11.93
CA ALA A 173 -7.31 1.75 -12.58
C ALA A 173 -7.26 2.59 -13.87
N THR A 174 -8.01 2.15 -14.89
CA THR A 174 -8.17 2.86 -16.15
C THR A 174 -9.65 3.09 -16.40
N CYS A 175 -10.01 4.29 -16.85
CA CYS A 175 -11.38 4.59 -17.20
C CYS A 175 -11.84 3.73 -18.37
N PRO A 176 -13.01 3.07 -18.29
CA PRO A 176 -13.60 2.40 -19.44
C PRO A 176 -13.80 3.33 -20.62
N THR A 177 -13.68 2.81 -21.84
CA THR A 177 -13.82 3.61 -23.07
C THR A 177 -15.27 3.92 -23.42
N SER A 178 -16.21 3.13 -22.92
CA SER A 178 -17.64 3.31 -23.16
C SER A 178 -18.46 2.79 -21.97
N ARG A 179 -19.64 3.37 -21.80
CA ARG A 179 -20.65 2.87 -20.88
C ARG A 179 -21.37 1.67 -21.49
N VAL A 180 -21.63 0.64 -20.67
CA VAL A 180 -22.61 -0.40 -21.02
C VAL A 180 -24.01 0.20 -20.84
N ALA A 181 -24.94 -0.09 -21.75
CA ALA A 181 -26.32 0.41 -21.66
C ALA A 181 -27.02 -0.22 -20.45
N GLY A 182 -27.78 0.60 -19.71
CA GLY A 182 -28.55 0.16 -18.54
C GLY A 182 -28.05 0.77 -17.23
N ASP A 183 -28.39 0.09 -16.14
CA ASP A 183 -28.02 0.49 -14.79
C ASP A 183 -26.52 0.24 -14.54
N ILE A 184 -25.89 1.10 -13.75
CA ILE A 184 -24.50 0.88 -13.36
C ILE A 184 -24.41 -0.37 -12.49
N SER A 185 -23.70 -1.37 -12.97
CA SER A 185 -23.44 -2.58 -12.19
C SER A 185 -22.35 -2.33 -11.12
N ILE A 186 -22.29 -3.19 -10.10
CA ILE A 186 -21.22 -3.17 -9.08
C ILE A 186 -19.84 -3.29 -9.74
N GLY A 187 -19.70 -4.12 -10.78
CA GLY A 187 -18.44 -4.29 -11.51
C GLY A 187 -17.99 -3.03 -12.26
N GLU A 188 -18.93 -2.32 -12.89
CA GLU A 188 -18.64 -1.04 -13.55
C GLU A 188 -18.27 0.04 -12.54
N ALA A 189 -19.05 0.19 -11.46
CA ALA A 189 -18.71 1.16 -10.40
C ALA A 189 -17.31 0.88 -9.83
N ALA A 190 -16.95 -0.39 -9.61
CA ALA A 190 -15.65 -0.79 -9.09
C ALA A 190 -14.46 -0.41 -10.00
N THR A 191 -14.68 -0.11 -11.28
CA THR A 191 -13.61 0.35 -12.18
C THR A 191 -13.00 1.69 -11.76
N LEU A 192 -13.69 2.48 -10.95
CA LEU A 192 -13.15 3.74 -10.40
C LEU A 192 -12.20 3.54 -9.23
N VAL A 193 -12.21 2.37 -8.58
CA VAL A 193 -11.33 2.09 -7.43
C VAL A 193 -9.87 2.14 -7.86
N GLY A 194 -9.05 2.89 -7.11
CA GLY A 194 -7.64 3.15 -7.42
C GLY A 194 -7.39 4.36 -8.31
N MET A 195 -8.43 5.03 -8.84
CA MET A 195 -8.27 6.34 -9.49
C MET A 195 -8.10 7.44 -8.45
N SER A 196 -7.40 8.52 -8.82
CA SER A 196 -7.49 9.76 -8.03
C SER A 196 -8.90 10.34 -8.08
N LYS A 197 -9.27 11.16 -7.10
CA LYS A 197 -10.57 11.84 -7.05
C LYS A 197 -10.90 12.56 -8.37
N SER A 198 -9.95 13.32 -8.91
CA SER A 198 -10.14 14.04 -10.19
C SER A 198 -10.34 13.07 -11.36
N ALA A 199 -9.45 12.07 -11.49
CA ALA A 199 -9.55 11.10 -12.58
C ALA A 199 -10.86 10.29 -12.53
N ALA A 200 -11.33 9.93 -11.33
CA ALA A 200 -12.58 9.22 -11.16
C ALA A 200 -13.80 10.10 -11.51
N SER A 201 -13.79 11.37 -11.10
CA SER A 201 -14.84 12.34 -11.44
C SER A 201 -14.89 12.58 -12.97
N GLU A 202 -13.74 12.77 -13.62
CA GLU A 202 -13.65 12.90 -15.08
C GLU A 202 -14.11 11.64 -15.80
N CYS A 203 -13.75 10.46 -15.29
CA CYS A 203 -14.19 9.19 -15.83
C CYS A 203 -15.70 9.02 -15.72
N ALA A 204 -16.27 9.32 -14.55
CA ALA A 204 -17.72 9.28 -14.34
C ALA A 204 -18.44 10.24 -15.31
N ALA A 205 -17.92 11.45 -15.51
CA ALA A 205 -18.49 12.41 -16.45
C ALA A 205 -18.44 11.90 -17.91
N LYS A 206 -17.33 11.30 -18.36
CA LYS A 206 -17.21 10.67 -19.70
C LYS A 206 -18.20 9.55 -19.91
N LEU A 207 -18.54 8.81 -18.84
CA LEU A 207 -19.49 7.71 -18.86
C LEU A 207 -20.94 8.17 -18.63
N ASN A 208 -21.20 9.48 -18.51
CA ASN A 208 -22.48 10.06 -18.13
C ASN A 208 -23.01 9.52 -16.81
N TRP A 209 -22.13 9.27 -15.84
CA TRP A 209 -22.47 8.89 -14.48
C TRP A 209 -22.48 10.10 -13.56
N GLN A 210 -23.40 10.16 -12.64
CA GLN A 210 -23.37 11.11 -11.54
C GLN A 210 -22.34 10.64 -10.49
N PHE A 211 -21.44 11.53 -10.09
CA PHE A 211 -20.40 11.27 -9.12
C PHE A 211 -20.77 11.85 -7.76
N ARG A 212 -20.96 11.00 -6.77
CA ARG A 212 -21.30 11.40 -5.40
C ARG A 212 -20.23 10.93 -4.42
N ILE A 213 -19.76 11.81 -3.56
CA ILE A 213 -18.84 11.48 -2.50
C ILE A 213 -19.64 11.10 -1.26
N GLY A 214 -19.47 9.87 -0.77
CA GLY A 214 -20.09 9.37 0.46
C GLY A 214 -19.22 9.58 1.68
N ALA A 215 -17.91 9.46 1.50
CA ALA A 215 -16.91 9.73 2.53
C ALA A 215 -15.60 10.20 1.90
N GLU A 216 -14.87 11.09 2.59
CA GLU A 216 -13.52 11.51 2.19
C GLU A 216 -12.66 11.61 3.44
N ASP A 217 -11.59 10.81 3.48
CA ASP A 217 -10.71 10.60 4.64
C ASP A 217 -11.52 10.21 5.90
N ASP A 218 -11.53 11.08 6.91
CA ASP A 218 -12.25 10.84 8.16
C ASP A 218 -13.64 11.51 8.18
N GLN A 219 -14.05 12.18 7.08
CA GLN A 219 -15.33 12.86 6.97
C GLN A 219 -16.38 12.01 6.27
N GLN A 220 -17.53 11.82 6.93
CA GLN A 220 -18.72 11.20 6.34
C GLN A 220 -19.67 12.30 5.87
N PHE A 221 -20.24 12.14 4.69
CA PHE A 221 -21.23 13.07 4.15
C PHE A 221 -22.66 12.54 4.34
N ALA A 222 -23.59 13.42 4.66
CA ALA A 222 -24.99 13.06 4.72
C ALA A 222 -25.49 12.72 3.30
N LEU A 223 -26.02 11.53 3.12
CA LEU A 223 -26.53 11.07 1.84
C LEU A 223 -28.05 11.01 1.85
N THR A 224 -28.66 11.40 0.74
CA THR A 224 -30.08 11.15 0.49
C THR A 224 -30.31 9.64 0.29
N LYS A 225 -31.46 9.13 0.72
CA LYS A 225 -31.81 7.70 0.63
C LYS A 225 -32.33 7.28 -0.76
N ASP A 226 -32.29 8.21 -1.74
CA ASP A 226 -32.69 7.91 -3.11
C ASP A 226 -31.66 7.02 -3.80
N TYR A 227 -32.11 5.92 -4.39
CA TYR A 227 -31.27 5.09 -5.25
C TYR A 227 -31.36 5.60 -6.70
N ARG A 228 -30.21 5.81 -7.35
CA ARG A 228 -30.13 6.29 -8.73
C ARG A 228 -29.30 5.33 -9.58
N LEU A 229 -29.86 4.90 -10.68
CA LEU A 229 -29.25 3.90 -11.59
C LEU A 229 -28.06 4.47 -12.39
N ASP A 230 -27.97 5.80 -12.49
CA ASP A 230 -26.95 6.56 -13.22
C ASP A 230 -25.87 7.18 -12.31
N ARG A 231 -25.86 6.81 -11.02
CA ARG A 231 -24.97 7.43 -10.02
C ARG A 231 -24.01 6.41 -9.41
N VAL A 232 -22.78 6.85 -9.19
CA VAL A 232 -21.81 6.15 -8.35
C VAL A 232 -21.58 6.94 -7.07
N THR A 233 -21.57 6.25 -5.94
CA THR A 233 -21.19 6.80 -4.63
C THR A 233 -19.85 6.25 -4.24
N VAL A 234 -18.90 7.14 -3.95
CA VAL A 234 -17.50 6.77 -3.70
C VAL A 234 -17.05 7.09 -2.28
N THR A 235 -16.14 6.27 -1.78
CA THR A 235 -15.32 6.57 -0.61
C THR A 235 -13.91 6.92 -1.08
N ILE A 236 -13.37 8.03 -0.58
CA ILE A 236 -12.06 8.56 -0.93
C ILE A 236 -11.17 8.48 0.30
N LYS A 237 -9.94 8.01 0.11
CA LYS A 237 -8.90 8.05 1.13
C LYS A 237 -7.59 8.53 0.51
N ASN A 238 -6.98 9.54 1.13
CA ASN A 238 -5.73 10.12 0.64
C ASN A 238 -5.79 10.47 -0.87
N ASN A 239 -6.89 11.09 -1.31
CA ASN A 239 -7.16 11.49 -2.70
C ASN A 239 -7.38 10.31 -3.69
N PHE A 240 -7.55 9.07 -3.24
CA PHE A 240 -7.87 7.93 -4.09
C PHE A 240 -9.22 7.32 -3.76
N ILE A 241 -9.88 6.79 -4.79
CA ILE A 241 -11.13 6.03 -4.61
C ILE A 241 -10.78 4.66 -4.01
N THR A 242 -11.25 4.40 -2.81
CA THR A 242 -11.08 3.10 -2.12
C THR A 242 -12.31 2.22 -2.24
N GLN A 243 -13.48 2.84 -2.43
CA GLN A 243 -14.74 2.14 -2.67
C GLN A 243 -15.58 2.92 -3.67
N SER A 244 -16.30 2.21 -4.53
CA SER A 244 -17.27 2.80 -5.46
C SER A 244 -18.43 1.83 -5.63
N LEU A 245 -19.64 2.30 -5.38
CA LEU A 245 -20.88 1.53 -5.43
C LEU A 245 -21.91 2.27 -6.30
N PRO A 246 -22.80 1.55 -7.01
CA PRO A 246 -23.92 2.15 -7.70
C PRO A 246 -24.95 2.67 -6.72
N GLY A 247 -25.62 3.81 -7.07
CA GLY A 247 -26.71 4.38 -6.28
C GLY A 247 -26.48 5.64 -5.46
#